data_084e722342e12b730138ecbeceab959a
#
_entry.id   084e722342e12b730138ecbeceab959a
#
_cell.length_a   1.000
_cell.length_b   1.000
_cell.length_c   1.000
_cell.angle_alpha   90.00
_cell.angle_beta   90.00
_cell.angle_gamma   90.00
#
_symmetry.space_group_name_H-M   'P 1'
#
loop_
_entity.id
_entity.type
_entity.pdbx_description
1 polymer ?
#
loop_
_entity_poly.entity_id
_entity_poly.type
_entity_poly.pdbx_seq_one_letter_code
_entity_poly.pdbx_strand_id
1 'polypeptide(L)'
;MSTDRIVGIDLGTTNSLVAFMPGERPVVIPGEDGLNLVPSVVALDDKDQVIVGNAARKYLIETPEHAVYSIKRLMGRGIEDIEQELKLFPFRLADNLQPGEVLRIQLGEKTFTPPEISAFVLRQLKRNAERFFNAPVTKAVITVPAYFNDAQRQATKDAGRIAGLEVLRLVNEPTAASLAYGLDKRQNGTVAVYDLGGGTFDVSILKLHDGIFEVVATNGDTHLGGDDIDNLLITIALDDIRGDMGVDVSGNGEAVATIRKAVIEAKIVLSSQPVTRLEVELPGGQHYQRAITREQFEQLIQPIIERTVGPCKQALKDAGLKPEQIDEVVLVGGSTRIPKVRALVEDMFRRTPHTDLNPDEVVALGAAVQANILAGGSEATENMLLLDVTPLSLGIEVAGGVTDKIILRNSTIPASATQHYTTQVDGQANVAIHVLQGERELAKDCRSLARFDLRGIPPMPAGIPRVEVKFLIDANGILHVSAREQRSGTEAQIEVQPSYGLTDEQVESMILDSFDSAEEDFRQRQVIEARNEAGTILAALEKGKKSPAWGQLTSAEKKRIAKLENALNEVRDEDDYSAIRTAIDALNQGTMRLAELMMDSAVSTALKGKTMDQADVGEGPDAPHPVAKAEFE
;
A
#
# COMPACT_ATOMS: atom_id res chain seq x y z
N MET A 1 34.61 -14.74 16.81
CA MET A 1 33.51 -14.89 15.84
C MET A 1 32.90 -13.48 15.65
N SER A 2 33.04 -12.92 14.47
CA SER A 2 32.33 -11.65 14.15
C SER A 2 30.85 -11.98 14.04
N THR A 3 30.10 -11.83 15.14
CA THR A 3 28.64 -11.87 15.05
C THR A 3 28.24 -10.61 14.31
N ASP A 4 27.76 -10.75 13.09
CA ASP A 4 27.12 -9.67 12.32
C ASP A 4 26.04 -9.04 13.19
N ARG A 5 26.27 -7.80 13.61
CA ARG A 5 25.31 -7.07 14.46
C ARG A 5 24.22 -6.51 13.58
N ILE A 6 23.03 -7.02 13.75
CA ILE A 6 21.83 -6.53 13.06
C ILE A 6 21.05 -5.68 14.06
N VAL A 7 20.75 -4.45 13.69
CA VAL A 7 19.97 -3.54 14.53
C VAL A 7 18.54 -3.42 14.01
N GLY A 8 17.59 -3.17 14.91
CA GLY A 8 16.24 -2.78 14.59
C GLY A 8 16.12 -1.26 14.58
N ILE A 9 15.53 -0.69 13.55
CA ILE A 9 15.35 0.75 13.40
C ILE A 9 13.86 1.04 13.18
N ASP A 10 13.32 1.93 14.01
CA ASP A 10 12.08 2.61 13.77
C ASP A 10 12.38 3.96 13.10
N LEU A 11 12.04 4.07 11.81
CA LEU A 11 12.13 5.33 11.05
C LEU A 11 10.77 6.05 11.13
N GLY A 12 10.54 6.77 12.22
CA GLY A 12 9.27 7.43 12.49
C GLY A 12 9.12 8.79 11.79
N THR A 13 7.88 9.26 11.64
CA THR A 13 7.57 10.59 11.08
C THR A 13 8.15 11.72 11.93
N THR A 14 7.96 11.65 13.24
CA THR A 14 8.38 12.70 14.19
C THR A 14 9.68 12.36 14.89
N ASN A 15 9.83 11.12 15.34
CA ASN A 15 11.02 10.63 16.04
C ASN A 15 11.42 9.27 15.48
N SER A 16 12.70 8.99 15.47
CA SER A 16 13.27 7.72 15.05
C SER A 16 14.14 7.12 16.15
N LEU A 17 14.23 5.80 16.19
CA LEU A 17 14.96 5.05 17.20
C LEU A 17 15.76 3.92 16.59
N VAL A 18 16.82 3.51 17.30
CA VAL A 18 17.55 2.29 17.01
C VAL A 18 17.61 1.43 18.25
N ALA A 19 17.39 0.13 18.08
CA ALA A 19 17.37 -0.84 19.15
C ALA A 19 18.16 -2.11 18.77
N PHE A 20 18.53 -2.89 19.77
CA PHE A 20 19.27 -4.13 19.61
C PHE A 20 18.82 -5.14 20.67
N MET A 21 18.97 -6.42 20.38
CA MET A 21 18.64 -7.50 21.32
C MET A 21 19.91 -8.20 21.80
N PRO A 22 20.48 -7.82 22.97
CA PRO A 22 21.72 -8.39 23.47
C PRO A 22 21.59 -9.80 24.09
N GLY A 23 20.40 -10.29 24.23
CA GLY A 23 20.09 -11.58 24.87
C GLY A 23 18.61 -11.90 24.75
N GLU A 24 17.90 -11.98 25.88
CA GLU A 24 16.47 -12.32 25.91
C GLU A 24 15.53 -11.13 25.70
N ARG A 25 16.02 -9.90 25.92
CA ARG A 25 15.20 -8.68 25.83
C ARG A 25 15.85 -7.63 24.95
N PRO A 26 15.07 -6.97 24.08
CA PRO A 26 15.56 -5.86 23.27
C PRO A 26 15.76 -4.61 24.13
N VAL A 27 16.71 -3.76 23.73
CA VAL A 27 17.02 -2.49 24.37
C VAL A 27 17.16 -1.39 23.33
N VAL A 28 16.68 -0.19 23.64
CA VAL A 28 16.90 0.99 22.79
C VAL A 28 18.33 1.49 23.00
N ILE A 29 18.99 1.87 21.93
CA ILE A 29 20.33 2.46 21.93
C ILE A 29 20.20 3.99 21.98
N PRO A 30 20.68 4.65 23.05
CA PRO A 30 20.56 6.09 23.19
C PRO A 30 21.49 6.87 22.25
N GLY A 31 21.09 8.10 21.93
CA GLY A 31 21.91 9.07 21.21
C GLY A 31 23.11 9.58 22.01
N GLU A 32 23.89 10.49 21.41
CA GLU A 32 25.02 11.14 22.09
C GLU A 32 24.59 12.01 23.27
N ASP A 33 23.39 12.56 23.17
CA ASP A 33 22.73 13.36 24.18
C ASP A 33 22.13 12.53 25.34
N GLY A 34 22.26 11.19 25.27
CA GLY A 34 21.69 10.24 26.23
C GLY A 34 20.19 10.02 26.08
N LEU A 35 19.55 10.60 25.06
CA LEU A 35 18.13 10.43 24.79
C LEU A 35 17.89 9.23 23.83
N ASN A 36 16.81 8.51 24.06
CA ASN A 36 16.42 7.38 23.21
C ASN A 36 15.85 7.84 21.87
N LEU A 37 15.10 8.96 21.88
CA LEU A 37 14.40 9.50 20.73
C LEU A 37 15.32 10.44 19.94
N VAL A 38 15.51 10.16 18.66
CA VAL A 38 16.16 11.06 17.70
C VAL A 38 15.06 11.72 16.87
N PRO A 39 14.84 13.03 17.01
CA PRO A 39 13.89 13.73 16.15
C PRO A 39 14.19 13.52 14.67
N SER A 40 13.17 13.20 13.88
CA SER A 40 13.27 13.04 12.42
C SER A 40 13.32 14.42 11.74
N VAL A 41 14.26 15.26 12.20
CA VAL A 41 14.51 16.61 11.73
C VAL A 41 15.89 16.66 11.13
N VAL A 42 16.00 17.23 9.94
CA VAL A 42 17.27 17.44 9.21
C VAL A 42 17.38 18.91 8.85
N ALA A 43 18.53 19.48 9.03
CA ALA A 43 18.82 20.87 8.68
C ALA A 43 20.21 21.02 8.04
N LEU A 44 20.42 22.14 7.35
CA LEU A 44 21.73 22.61 6.93
C LEU A 44 22.17 23.75 7.86
N ASP A 45 23.41 23.68 8.35
CA ASP A 45 24.04 24.78 9.10
C ASP A 45 24.57 25.86 8.15
N ASP A 46 25.15 26.93 8.75
CA ASP A 46 25.72 28.06 8.02
C ASP A 46 26.90 27.67 7.10
N LYS A 47 27.38 26.43 7.17
CA LYS A 47 28.45 25.86 6.33
C LYS A 47 27.94 24.80 5.38
N ASP A 48 26.62 24.72 5.19
CA ASP A 48 25.95 23.68 4.38
C ASP A 48 26.22 22.24 4.86
N GLN A 49 26.53 22.06 6.15
CA GLN A 49 26.69 20.74 6.73
C GLN A 49 25.35 20.22 7.26
N VAL A 50 25.09 18.93 7.00
CA VAL A 50 23.85 18.28 7.45
C VAL A 50 23.89 18.04 8.96
N ILE A 51 22.88 18.55 9.64
CA ILE A 51 22.63 18.35 11.06
C ILE A 51 21.33 17.58 11.23
N VAL A 52 21.28 16.62 12.17
CA VAL A 52 20.14 15.73 12.40
C VAL A 52 19.74 15.71 13.86
N GLY A 53 18.46 15.53 14.12
CA GLY A 53 17.92 15.29 15.45
C GLY A 53 17.76 16.55 16.29
N ASN A 54 18.07 16.47 17.59
CA ASN A 54 17.87 17.57 18.53
C ASN A 54 18.66 18.84 18.16
N ALA A 55 19.86 18.68 17.60
CA ALA A 55 20.68 19.81 17.15
C ALA A 55 20.07 20.55 15.95
N ALA A 56 19.25 19.85 15.13
CA ALA A 56 18.56 20.44 13.99
C ALA A 56 17.31 21.25 14.38
N ARG A 57 16.71 20.99 15.54
CA ARG A 57 15.44 21.62 15.95
C ARG A 57 15.47 23.16 15.99
N LYS A 58 16.60 23.76 16.34
CA LYS A 58 16.72 25.23 16.38
C LYS A 58 16.51 25.84 15.00
N TYR A 59 17.01 25.19 13.95
CA TYR A 59 16.88 25.67 12.56
C TYR A 59 15.43 25.69 12.06
N LEU A 60 14.52 24.89 12.63
CA LEU A 60 13.10 24.98 12.33
C LEU A 60 12.51 26.36 12.67
N ILE A 61 13.13 27.11 13.59
CA ILE A 61 12.70 28.45 14.01
C ILE A 61 13.62 29.51 13.41
N GLU A 62 14.93 29.34 13.53
CA GLU A 62 15.92 30.34 13.12
C GLU A 62 16.02 30.50 11.60
N THR A 63 15.99 29.38 10.87
CA THR A 63 16.08 29.31 9.40
C THR A 63 15.20 28.19 8.85
N PRO A 64 13.86 28.35 8.89
CA PRO A 64 12.90 27.29 8.50
C PRO A 64 13.11 26.72 7.09
N GLU A 65 13.60 27.55 6.16
CA GLU A 65 13.91 27.16 4.78
C GLU A 65 15.15 26.25 4.65
N HIS A 66 15.95 26.14 5.71
CA HIS A 66 17.13 25.26 5.80
C HIS A 66 16.85 23.98 6.57
N ALA A 67 15.61 23.77 7.03
CA ALA A 67 15.25 22.64 7.86
C ALA A 67 14.01 21.91 7.36
N VAL A 68 13.98 20.59 7.53
CA VAL A 68 12.88 19.71 7.13
C VAL A 68 12.52 18.75 8.25
N TYR A 69 11.24 18.49 8.40
CA TYR A 69 10.67 17.53 9.35
C TYR A 69 9.55 16.73 8.66
N SER A 70 9.07 15.69 9.29
CA SER A 70 7.97 14.81 8.80
C SER A 70 8.20 14.27 7.38
N ILE A 71 9.47 14.10 6.98
CA ILE A 71 9.84 13.69 5.61
C ILE A 71 9.24 12.33 5.20
N LYS A 72 8.93 11.47 6.17
CA LYS A 72 8.31 10.18 5.93
C LYS A 72 6.99 10.29 5.17
N ARG A 73 6.24 11.39 5.37
CA ARG A 73 5.01 11.68 4.63
C ARG A 73 5.22 11.90 3.13
N LEU A 74 6.43 12.23 2.71
CA LEU A 74 6.78 12.51 1.31
C LEU A 74 7.49 11.33 0.62
N MET A 75 7.74 10.24 1.35
CA MET A 75 8.41 9.06 0.82
C MET A 75 7.56 8.39 -0.25
N GLY A 76 8.16 8.11 -1.42
CA GLY A 76 7.51 7.40 -2.51
C GLY A 76 6.32 8.13 -3.16
N ARG A 77 6.26 9.48 -3.07
CA ARG A 77 5.19 10.31 -3.61
C ARG A 77 5.66 11.24 -4.70
N GLY A 78 4.72 11.64 -5.57
CA GLY A 78 4.87 12.69 -6.57
C GLY A 78 4.32 14.04 -6.13
N ILE A 79 4.52 15.06 -6.96
CA ILE A 79 4.04 16.43 -6.67
C ILE A 79 2.50 16.50 -6.61
N GLU A 80 1.84 15.67 -7.39
CA GLU A 80 0.37 15.62 -7.48
C GLU A 80 -0.27 15.15 -6.17
N ASP A 81 0.47 14.35 -5.39
CA ASP A 81 0.00 13.71 -4.17
C ASP A 81 0.11 14.60 -2.93
N ILE A 82 0.79 15.77 -3.02
CA ILE A 82 1.19 16.57 -1.84
C ILE A 82 0.81 18.05 -1.90
N GLU A 83 0.03 18.47 -2.91
CA GLU A 83 -0.33 19.89 -3.10
C GLU A 83 -0.97 20.55 -1.86
N GLN A 84 -1.78 19.81 -1.11
CA GLN A 84 -2.44 20.31 0.10
C GLN A 84 -1.47 20.41 1.27
N GLU A 85 -0.56 19.43 1.39
CA GLU A 85 0.43 19.37 2.47
C GLU A 85 1.51 20.45 2.31
N LEU A 86 1.89 20.80 1.07
CA LEU A 86 2.91 21.83 0.79
C LEU A 86 2.58 23.19 1.43
N LYS A 87 1.30 23.50 1.61
CA LYS A 87 0.87 24.75 2.24
C LYS A 87 1.27 24.85 3.72
N LEU A 88 1.59 23.73 4.35
CA LEU A 88 1.86 23.62 5.77
C LEU A 88 3.36 23.42 6.08
N PHE A 89 4.17 23.16 5.05
CA PHE A 89 5.61 22.99 5.19
C PHE A 89 6.35 24.30 4.94
N PRO A 90 7.36 24.65 5.77
CA PRO A 90 8.17 25.86 5.57
C PRO A 90 9.20 25.72 4.45
N PHE A 91 9.57 24.49 4.09
CA PHE A 91 10.53 24.23 3.03
C PHE A 91 9.88 24.32 1.63
N ARG A 92 10.70 24.53 0.61
CA ARG A 92 10.26 24.62 -0.78
C ARG A 92 10.61 23.35 -1.55
N LEU A 93 9.82 23.07 -2.58
CA LEU A 93 10.22 22.11 -3.59
C LEU A 93 11.11 22.79 -4.65
N ALA A 94 11.94 22.00 -5.31
CA ALA A 94 12.69 22.48 -6.46
C ALA A 94 11.73 22.92 -7.58
N ASP A 95 12.12 23.98 -8.30
CA ASP A 95 11.34 24.50 -9.42
C ASP A 95 11.26 23.47 -10.57
N ASN A 96 10.16 23.53 -11.33
CA ASN A 96 9.93 22.75 -12.57
C ASN A 96 9.83 21.23 -12.42
N LEU A 97 9.40 20.71 -11.26
CA LEU A 97 9.05 19.30 -11.13
C LEU A 97 7.90 18.94 -12.07
N GLN A 98 8.11 17.90 -12.88
CA GLN A 98 7.06 17.40 -13.78
C GLN A 98 6.25 16.29 -13.08
N PRO A 99 4.97 16.11 -13.48
CA PRO A 99 4.23 14.93 -13.09
C PRO A 99 5.05 13.69 -13.45
N GLY A 100 5.21 12.80 -12.52
CA GLY A 100 5.99 11.63 -12.78
C GLY A 100 7.45 11.71 -12.28
N GLU A 101 7.96 12.82 -11.73
CA GLU A 101 9.32 12.95 -11.18
C GLU A 101 9.36 12.77 -9.65
N VAL A 102 10.50 12.27 -9.17
CA VAL A 102 10.76 12.16 -7.73
C VAL A 102 10.81 13.56 -7.12
N LEU A 103 10.11 13.73 -6.00
CA LEU A 103 10.13 14.99 -5.26
C LEU A 103 11.56 15.41 -4.92
N ARG A 104 11.83 16.69 -5.06
CA ARG A 104 13.09 17.31 -4.65
C ARG A 104 12.80 18.48 -3.73
N ILE A 105 13.32 18.40 -2.53
CA ILE A 105 13.15 19.39 -1.47
C ILE A 105 14.35 20.29 -1.49
N GLN A 106 14.10 21.59 -1.52
CA GLN A 106 15.14 22.61 -1.45
C GLN A 106 15.41 22.96 0.01
N LEU A 107 16.65 22.77 0.45
CA LEU A 107 17.17 23.23 1.73
C LEU A 107 18.32 24.20 1.46
N GLY A 108 18.10 25.48 1.70
CA GLY A 108 19.05 26.52 1.27
C GLY A 108 19.29 26.47 -0.25
N GLU A 109 20.56 26.31 -0.66
CA GLU A 109 20.93 26.18 -2.08
C GLU A 109 21.00 24.73 -2.57
N LYS A 110 20.82 23.75 -1.68
CA LYS A 110 20.88 22.32 -2.01
C LYS A 110 19.51 21.71 -2.18
N THR A 111 19.43 20.69 -3.01
CA THR A 111 18.20 19.90 -3.22
C THR A 111 18.43 18.45 -2.86
N PHE A 112 17.45 17.84 -2.20
CA PHE A 112 17.48 16.45 -1.75
C PHE A 112 16.16 15.77 -2.04
N THR A 113 16.19 14.49 -2.33
CA THR A 113 14.99 13.64 -2.40
C THR A 113 14.57 13.21 -0.99
N PRO A 114 13.29 12.83 -0.75
CA PRO A 114 12.85 12.29 0.52
C PRO A 114 13.67 11.08 1.00
N PRO A 115 14.08 10.10 0.14
CA PRO A 115 14.99 9.04 0.56
C PRO A 115 16.37 9.53 1.03
N GLU A 116 16.96 10.55 0.40
CA GLU A 116 18.24 11.13 0.84
C GLU A 116 18.12 11.78 2.21
N ILE A 117 17.04 12.53 2.47
CA ILE A 117 16.79 13.15 3.76
C ILE A 117 16.57 12.09 4.84
N SER A 118 15.79 11.06 4.54
CA SER A 118 15.58 9.91 5.43
C SER A 118 16.90 9.17 5.72
N ALA A 119 17.78 9.06 4.71
CA ALA A 119 19.10 8.47 4.88
C ALA A 119 20.00 9.24 5.85
N PHE A 120 19.85 10.56 5.97
CA PHE A 120 20.57 11.33 6.99
C PHE A 120 20.15 10.92 8.42
N VAL A 121 18.83 10.73 8.64
CA VAL A 121 18.31 10.23 9.91
C VAL A 121 18.85 8.82 10.20
N LEU A 122 18.77 7.92 9.21
CA LEU A 122 19.28 6.56 9.34
C LEU A 122 20.79 6.51 9.61
N ARG A 123 21.58 7.39 9.00
CA ARG A 123 23.02 7.54 9.31
C ARG A 123 23.26 7.95 10.75
N GLN A 124 22.43 8.84 11.29
CA GLN A 124 22.55 9.25 12.69
C GLN A 124 22.27 8.08 13.63
N LEU A 125 21.22 7.30 13.35
CA LEU A 125 20.90 6.10 14.13
C LEU A 125 21.99 5.03 14.02
N LYS A 126 22.54 4.84 12.82
CA LYS A 126 23.69 3.97 12.58
C LYS A 126 24.89 4.39 13.42
N ARG A 127 25.25 5.69 13.43
CA ARG A 127 26.34 6.23 14.25
C ARG A 127 26.10 5.98 15.74
N ASN A 128 24.88 6.15 16.22
CA ASN A 128 24.52 5.84 17.60
C ASN A 128 24.79 4.37 17.93
N ALA A 129 24.39 3.45 17.05
CA ALA A 129 24.64 2.02 17.19
C ALA A 129 26.15 1.68 17.12
N GLU A 130 26.87 2.23 16.15
CA GLU A 130 28.33 2.02 16.00
C GLU A 130 29.10 2.50 17.24
N ARG A 131 28.71 3.64 17.80
CA ARG A 131 29.26 4.13 19.06
C ARG A 131 28.96 3.20 20.23
N PHE A 132 27.71 2.75 20.35
CA PHE A 132 27.28 1.84 21.41
C PHE A 132 28.08 0.54 21.38
N PHE A 133 28.30 -0.02 20.20
CA PHE A 133 29.04 -1.26 20.03
C PHE A 133 30.56 -1.07 19.93
N ASN A 134 31.03 0.14 19.77
CA ASN A 134 32.41 0.45 19.38
C ASN A 134 32.89 -0.40 18.18
N ALA A 135 32.00 -0.58 17.18
CA ALA A 135 32.24 -1.39 15.99
C ALA A 135 31.28 -0.98 14.85
N PRO A 136 31.64 -1.22 13.58
CA PRO A 136 30.78 -0.94 12.45
C PRO A 136 29.44 -1.69 12.52
N VAL A 137 28.37 -1.05 12.05
CA VAL A 137 27.03 -1.61 11.87
C VAL A 137 26.65 -1.47 10.41
N THR A 138 26.44 -2.59 9.73
CA THR A 138 26.15 -2.62 8.29
C THR A 138 24.79 -3.17 7.94
N LYS A 139 24.11 -3.83 8.89
CA LYS A 139 22.85 -4.53 8.66
C LYS A 139 21.75 -4.02 9.57
N ALA A 140 20.55 -3.86 9.01
CA ALA A 140 19.39 -3.41 9.77
C ALA A 140 18.10 -4.08 9.32
N VAL A 141 17.15 -4.15 10.26
CA VAL A 141 15.71 -4.26 10.02
C VAL A 141 15.13 -2.87 10.20
N ILE A 142 14.34 -2.40 9.23
CA ILE A 142 13.73 -1.06 9.29
C ILE A 142 12.21 -1.23 9.27
N THR A 143 11.49 -0.44 10.09
CA THR A 143 10.04 -0.49 10.13
C THR A 143 9.41 0.49 9.14
N VAL A 144 8.22 0.11 8.67
CA VAL A 144 7.38 0.91 7.79
C VAL A 144 5.93 0.82 8.28
N PRO A 145 5.09 1.83 8.04
CA PRO A 145 3.65 1.71 8.25
C PRO A 145 3.10 0.49 7.51
N ALA A 146 2.11 -0.19 8.11
CA ALA A 146 1.53 -1.39 7.50
C ALA A 146 0.90 -1.08 6.14
N TYR A 147 0.36 0.11 6.02
CA TYR A 147 -0.34 0.60 4.85
C TYR A 147 0.57 1.23 3.77
N PHE A 148 1.89 1.25 3.99
CA PHE A 148 2.84 1.69 2.96
C PHE A 148 2.71 0.82 1.72
N ASN A 149 2.54 1.50 0.59
CA ASN A 149 2.55 0.87 -0.72
C ASN A 149 3.97 0.48 -1.15
N ASP A 150 4.08 -0.17 -2.30
CA ASP A 150 5.35 -0.67 -2.83
C ASP A 150 6.38 0.46 -3.06
N ALA A 151 5.96 1.63 -3.57
CA ALA A 151 6.85 2.79 -3.77
C ALA A 151 7.45 3.32 -2.48
N GLN A 152 6.63 3.44 -1.44
CA GLN A 152 7.04 3.93 -0.13
C GLN A 152 7.98 2.93 0.56
N ARG A 153 7.73 1.63 0.40
CA ARG A 153 8.61 0.55 0.88
C ARG A 153 9.95 0.58 0.16
N GLN A 154 9.95 0.68 -1.16
CA GLN A 154 11.17 0.78 -1.96
C GLN A 154 11.98 2.04 -1.61
N ALA A 155 11.32 3.20 -1.48
CA ALA A 155 11.96 4.45 -1.06
C ALA A 155 12.61 4.33 0.33
N THR A 156 11.98 3.59 1.26
CA THR A 156 12.56 3.32 2.59
C THR A 156 13.79 2.40 2.49
N LYS A 157 13.73 1.38 1.65
CA LYS A 157 14.87 0.47 1.39
C LYS A 157 16.04 1.22 0.76
N ASP A 158 15.76 2.12 -0.20
CA ASP A 158 16.76 2.96 -0.83
C ASP A 158 17.40 3.96 0.15
N ALA A 159 16.60 4.56 1.05
CA ALA A 159 17.13 5.38 2.13
C ALA A 159 18.11 4.61 3.03
N GLY A 160 17.81 3.35 3.34
CA GLY A 160 18.71 2.45 4.07
C GLY A 160 20.04 2.23 3.32
N ARG A 161 19.97 1.93 2.02
CA ARG A 161 21.14 1.75 1.16
C ARG A 161 21.99 3.03 1.08
N ILE A 162 21.37 4.20 0.89
CA ILE A 162 22.04 5.50 0.87
C ILE A 162 22.70 5.79 2.23
N ALA A 163 22.12 5.32 3.34
CA ALA A 163 22.73 5.41 4.66
C ALA A 163 23.90 4.43 4.89
N GLY A 164 24.17 3.52 3.93
CA GLY A 164 25.20 2.49 4.04
C GLY A 164 24.76 1.34 4.96
N LEU A 165 23.47 1.00 4.93
CA LEU A 165 22.89 -0.15 5.61
C LEU A 165 22.38 -1.16 4.57
N GLU A 166 22.71 -2.43 4.77
CA GLU A 166 22.01 -3.54 4.13
C GLU A 166 20.70 -3.76 4.87
N VAL A 167 19.57 -3.41 4.22
CA VAL A 167 18.23 -3.61 4.78
C VAL A 167 17.83 -5.06 4.55
N LEU A 168 17.99 -5.87 5.60
CA LEU A 168 17.68 -7.31 5.56
C LEU A 168 16.19 -7.57 5.48
N ARG A 169 15.39 -6.72 6.14
CA ARG A 169 13.93 -6.81 6.14
C ARG A 169 13.30 -5.44 6.40
N LEU A 170 12.18 -5.18 5.69
CA LEU A 170 11.19 -4.19 6.09
C LEU A 170 10.10 -4.91 6.90
N VAL A 171 9.73 -4.35 8.04
CA VAL A 171 8.70 -4.91 8.94
C VAL A 171 7.63 -3.85 9.19
N ASN A 172 6.37 -4.23 9.14
CA ASN A 172 5.28 -3.31 9.45
C ASN A 172 5.32 -2.90 10.93
N GLU A 173 5.10 -1.62 11.21
CA GLU A 173 5.16 -1.03 12.56
C GLU A 173 4.26 -1.75 13.57
N PRO A 174 2.96 -2.00 13.28
CA PRO A 174 2.10 -2.73 14.22
C PRO A 174 2.56 -4.17 14.43
N THR A 175 3.16 -4.78 13.42
CA THR A 175 3.70 -6.12 13.51
C THR A 175 4.97 -6.17 14.36
N ALA A 176 5.86 -5.19 14.20
CA ALA A 176 7.02 -5.04 15.09
C ALA A 176 6.57 -4.82 16.54
N ALA A 177 5.60 -3.95 16.78
CA ALA A 177 5.06 -3.72 18.12
C ALA A 177 4.52 -5.00 18.76
N SER A 178 3.83 -5.85 17.99
CA SER A 178 3.30 -7.12 18.47
C SER A 178 4.41 -8.12 18.86
N LEU A 179 5.55 -8.12 18.14
CA LEU A 179 6.71 -8.94 18.50
C LEU A 179 7.29 -8.52 19.84
N ALA A 180 7.46 -7.22 20.09
CA ALA A 180 7.93 -6.73 21.39
C ALA A 180 6.98 -7.09 22.51
N TYR A 181 5.67 -6.96 22.28
CA TYR A 181 4.63 -7.32 23.24
C TYR A 181 4.59 -8.83 23.54
N GLY A 182 4.69 -9.67 22.51
CA GLY A 182 4.59 -11.12 22.63
C GLY A 182 5.77 -11.78 23.35
N LEU A 183 6.95 -11.13 23.39
CA LEU A 183 8.09 -11.63 24.18
C LEU A 183 7.77 -11.72 25.67
N ASP A 184 6.98 -10.77 26.18
CA ASP A 184 6.64 -10.73 27.62
C ASP A 184 5.48 -11.66 27.99
N LYS A 185 4.57 -11.97 27.06
CA LYS A 185 3.30 -12.63 27.40
C LYS A 185 3.06 -14.01 26.79
N ARG A 186 3.74 -14.43 25.73
CA ARG A 186 3.67 -15.76 25.07
C ARG A 186 2.28 -16.44 25.08
N GLN A 187 1.19 -15.66 24.98
CA GLN A 187 -0.17 -16.17 25.06
C GLN A 187 -0.78 -16.30 23.66
N ASN A 188 -1.56 -17.35 23.47
CA ASN A 188 -2.44 -17.49 22.31
C ASN A 188 -3.58 -16.49 22.46
N GLY A 189 -3.96 -15.79 21.38
CA GLY A 189 -5.04 -14.83 21.42
C GLY A 189 -5.11 -13.93 20.18
N THR A 190 -6.12 -13.10 20.14
CA THR A 190 -6.32 -12.11 19.09
C THR A 190 -5.99 -10.72 19.62
N VAL A 191 -5.05 -10.05 18.98
CA VAL A 191 -4.54 -8.74 19.39
C VAL A 191 -4.89 -7.70 18.33
N ALA A 192 -5.44 -6.57 18.77
CA ALA A 192 -5.54 -5.38 17.95
C ALA A 192 -4.38 -4.44 18.28
N VAL A 193 -3.60 -4.05 17.29
CA VAL A 193 -2.58 -3.01 17.42
C VAL A 193 -3.13 -1.75 16.80
N TYR A 194 -3.24 -0.69 17.60
CA TYR A 194 -3.72 0.62 17.22
C TYR A 194 -2.55 1.59 17.29
N ASP A 195 -2.03 1.96 16.12
CA ASP A 195 -0.88 2.83 15.98
C ASP A 195 -1.31 4.21 15.47
N LEU A 196 -1.26 5.22 16.33
CA LEU A 196 -1.49 6.61 15.95
C LEU A 196 -0.22 7.42 16.21
N GLY A 197 0.57 7.53 15.15
CA GLY A 197 1.85 8.23 15.14
C GLY A 197 1.74 9.75 14.99
N GLY A 198 2.82 10.35 14.51
CA GLY A 198 2.84 11.78 14.15
C GLY A 198 2.16 12.05 12.82
N GLY A 199 2.30 11.14 11.85
CA GLY A 199 1.84 11.36 10.49
C GLY A 199 0.92 10.29 9.92
N THR A 200 0.84 9.12 10.55
CA THR A 200 0.11 7.96 10.05
C THR A 200 -0.73 7.32 11.15
N PHE A 201 -1.81 6.71 10.74
CA PHE A 201 -2.66 5.85 11.54
C PHE A 201 -2.70 4.46 10.93
N ASP A 202 -2.38 3.43 11.69
CA ASP A 202 -2.50 2.03 11.30
C ASP A 202 -3.27 1.24 12.36
N VAL A 203 -4.10 0.31 11.91
CA VAL A 203 -4.73 -0.70 12.75
C VAL A 203 -4.50 -2.08 12.16
N SER A 204 -3.98 -3.00 12.96
CA SER A 204 -3.77 -4.39 12.54
C SER A 204 -4.40 -5.35 13.54
N ILE A 205 -5.06 -6.36 13.01
CA ILE A 205 -5.60 -7.47 13.78
C ILE A 205 -4.69 -8.68 13.59
N LEU A 206 -4.15 -9.19 14.68
CA LEU A 206 -3.21 -10.30 14.67
C LEU A 206 -3.76 -11.47 15.46
N LYS A 207 -3.43 -12.69 15.03
CA LYS A 207 -3.58 -13.91 15.83
C LYS A 207 -2.21 -14.38 16.27
N LEU A 208 -2.09 -14.60 17.56
CA LEU A 208 -0.91 -15.18 18.20
C LEU A 208 -1.22 -16.63 18.53
N HIS A 209 -0.41 -17.56 18.03
CA HIS A 209 -0.58 -18.99 18.28
C HIS A 209 0.79 -19.70 18.25
N ASP A 210 1.18 -20.27 19.38
CA ASP A 210 2.42 -21.07 19.51
C ASP A 210 3.69 -20.39 18.97
N GLY A 211 3.83 -19.09 19.18
CA GLY A 211 4.97 -18.30 18.68
C GLY A 211 4.80 -17.77 17.26
N ILE A 212 3.70 -18.10 16.57
CA ILE A 212 3.37 -17.54 15.27
C ILE A 212 2.57 -16.24 15.45
N PHE A 213 3.05 -15.18 14.85
CA PHE A 213 2.40 -13.86 14.78
C PHE A 213 1.83 -13.71 13.38
N GLU A 214 0.55 -13.98 13.21
CA GLU A 214 -0.15 -13.91 11.94
C GLU A 214 -1.00 -12.63 11.88
N VAL A 215 -0.67 -11.72 10.97
CA VAL A 215 -1.55 -10.60 10.63
C VAL A 215 -2.73 -11.15 9.86
N VAL A 216 -3.94 -10.91 10.35
CA VAL A 216 -5.18 -11.37 9.70
C VAL A 216 -5.76 -10.28 8.81
N ALA A 217 -5.71 -9.03 9.28
CA ALA A 217 -6.15 -7.87 8.53
C ALA A 217 -5.40 -6.62 8.98
N THR A 218 -5.19 -5.70 8.06
CA THR A 218 -4.65 -4.37 8.33
C THR A 218 -5.45 -3.33 7.57
N ASN A 219 -5.56 -2.14 8.15
CA ASN A 219 -6.14 -0.95 7.53
C ASN A 219 -5.51 0.30 8.14
N GLY A 220 -5.68 1.47 7.52
CA GLY A 220 -5.06 2.68 8.05
C GLY A 220 -5.38 3.92 7.23
N ASP A 221 -4.78 5.04 7.67
CA ASP A 221 -4.81 6.35 7.02
C ASP A 221 -3.42 6.97 7.20
N THR A 222 -2.62 7.08 6.15
CA THR A 222 -1.26 7.61 6.24
C THR A 222 -1.20 9.14 6.15
N HIS A 223 -2.38 9.82 6.20
CA HIS A 223 -2.54 11.27 6.38
C HIS A 223 -3.28 11.61 7.68
N LEU A 224 -3.16 10.76 8.68
CA LEU A 224 -3.82 10.95 9.96
C LEU A 224 -2.84 10.74 11.10
N GLY A 225 -2.59 11.79 11.88
CA GLY A 225 -1.69 11.68 13.02
C GLY A 225 -1.63 12.93 13.89
N GLY A 226 -0.62 12.97 14.73
CA GLY A 226 -0.36 14.10 15.63
C GLY A 226 -0.13 15.43 14.91
N ASP A 227 0.46 15.40 13.70
CA ASP A 227 0.71 16.58 12.89
C ASP A 227 -0.59 17.26 12.44
N ASP A 228 -1.68 16.47 12.20
CA ASP A 228 -2.99 17.01 11.83
C ASP A 228 -3.63 17.74 13.00
N ILE A 229 -3.44 17.21 14.21
CA ILE A 229 -3.84 17.88 15.44
C ILE A 229 -3.06 19.18 15.63
N ASP A 230 -1.74 19.16 15.38
CA ASP A 230 -0.89 20.34 15.47
C ASP A 230 -1.31 21.40 14.46
N ASN A 231 -1.56 21.01 13.20
CA ASN A 231 -2.00 21.91 12.15
C ASN A 231 -3.36 22.56 12.46
N LEU A 232 -4.32 21.83 13.03
CA LEU A 232 -5.58 22.39 13.50
C LEU A 232 -5.35 23.50 14.54
N LEU A 233 -4.52 23.23 15.55
CA LEU A 233 -4.24 24.20 16.61
C LEU A 233 -3.44 25.41 16.10
N ILE A 234 -2.51 25.20 15.15
CA ILE A 234 -1.79 26.29 14.48
C ILE A 234 -2.78 27.18 13.71
N THR A 235 -3.69 26.60 12.97
CA THR A 235 -4.71 27.36 12.24
C THR A 235 -5.56 28.21 13.18
N ILE A 236 -5.99 27.65 14.31
CA ILE A 236 -6.72 28.39 15.33
C ILE A 236 -5.89 29.55 15.91
N ALA A 237 -4.61 29.31 16.21
CA ALA A 237 -3.72 30.37 16.72
C ALA A 237 -3.51 31.49 15.68
N LEU A 238 -3.33 31.16 14.41
CA LEU A 238 -3.21 32.13 13.32
C LEU A 238 -4.47 32.97 13.15
N ASP A 239 -5.66 32.34 13.24
CA ASP A 239 -6.95 33.03 13.14
C ASP A 239 -7.19 33.96 14.34
N ASP A 240 -6.85 33.52 15.57
CA ASP A 240 -6.90 34.37 16.76
C ASP A 240 -5.98 35.59 16.62
N ILE A 241 -4.72 35.38 16.21
CA ILE A 241 -3.74 36.46 16.02
C ILE A 241 -4.24 37.47 14.99
N ARG A 242 -4.81 36.98 13.87
CA ARG A 242 -5.40 37.84 12.84
C ARG A 242 -6.62 38.59 13.36
N GLY A 243 -7.52 37.91 14.08
CA GLY A 243 -8.77 38.50 14.58
C GLY A 243 -8.55 39.46 15.75
N ASP A 244 -7.80 39.08 16.77
CA ASP A 244 -7.64 39.82 18.01
C ASP A 244 -6.56 40.90 17.94
N MET A 245 -5.48 40.63 17.19
CA MET A 245 -4.31 41.52 17.11
C MET A 245 -4.22 42.28 15.78
N GLY A 246 -5.02 41.90 14.78
CA GLY A 246 -5.05 42.55 13.46
C GLY A 246 -3.78 42.33 12.62
N VAL A 247 -2.98 41.30 12.95
CA VAL A 247 -1.72 40.97 12.26
C VAL A 247 -1.82 39.62 11.58
N ASP A 248 -1.47 39.56 10.31
CA ASP A 248 -1.34 38.28 9.60
C ASP A 248 0.11 37.84 9.57
N VAL A 249 0.42 36.77 10.32
CA VAL A 249 1.76 36.17 10.41
C VAL A 249 1.87 34.86 9.61
N SER A 250 0.85 34.46 8.87
CA SER A 250 0.80 33.18 8.14
C SER A 250 1.91 33.05 7.07
N GLY A 251 2.36 34.20 6.51
CA GLY A 251 3.49 34.24 5.56
C GLY A 251 4.87 34.35 6.20
N ASN A 252 4.97 34.41 7.54
CA ASN A 252 6.24 34.52 8.25
C ASN A 252 6.64 33.14 8.79
N GLY A 253 7.65 32.53 8.18
CA GLY A 253 8.10 31.17 8.53
C GLY A 253 8.57 31.04 9.99
N GLU A 254 9.27 32.04 10.54
CA GLU A 254 9.72 32.07 11.93
C GLU A 254 8.54 32.11 12.92
N ALA A 255 7.54 32.97 12.64
CA ALA A 255 6.34 33.06 13.47
C ALA A 255 5.55 31.75 13.45
N VAL A 256 5.32 31.17 12.28
CA VAL A 256 4.62 29.88 12.13
C VAL A 256 5.36 28.75 12.84
N ALA A 257 6.69 28.69 12.75
CA ALA A 257 7.51 27.70 13.43
C ALA A 257 7.46 27.87 14.98
N THR A 258 7.47 29.10 15.46
CA THR A 258 7.34 29.40 16.90
C THR A 258 5.96 29.00 17.42
N ILE A 259 4.88 29.32 16.67
CA ILE A 259 3.51 28.87 16.97
C ILE A 259 3.46 27.33 17.00
N ARG A 260 4.01 26.64 16.00
CA ARG A 260 4.06 25.17 15.93
C ARG A 260 4.72 24.58 17.18
N LYS A 261 5.87 25.10 17.58
CA LYS A 261 6.56 24.64 18.80
C LYS A 261 5.67 24.75 20.04
N ALA A 262 5.06 25.92 20.25
CA ALA A 262 4.18 26.16 21.39
C ALA A 262 2.94 25.26 21.36
N VAL A 263 2.38 25.01 20.18
CA VAL A 263 1.23 24.09 19.97
C VAL A 263 1.59 22.65 20.33
N ILE A 264 2.74 22.16 19.87
CA ILE A 264 3.21 20.80 20.20
C ILE A 264 3.41 20.64 21.70
N GLU A 265 4.03 21.62 22.36
CA GLU A 265 4.22 21.63 23.80
C GLU A 265 2.87 21.65 24.54
N ALA A 266 1.93 22.48 24.11
CA ALA A 266 0.58 22.53 24.67
C ALA A 266 -0.17 21.19 24.53
N LYS A 267 -0.11 20.54 23.34
CA LYS A 267 -0.68 19.22 23.10
C LYS A 267 -0.12 18.17 24.05
N ILE A 268 1.19 18.14 24.25
CA ILE A 268 1.87 17.21 25.16
C ILE A 268 1.42 17.47 26.61
N VAL A 269 1.39 18.72 27.06
CA VAL A 269 0.96 19.07 28.41
C VAL A 269 -0.50 18.67 28.66
N LEU A 270 -1.40 18.89 27.70
CA LEU A 270 -2.81 18.54 27.80
C LEU A 270 -3.06 17.02 27.89
N SER A 271 -2.12 16.19 27.51
CA SER A 271 -2.20 14.74 27.73
C SER A 271 -2.08 14.35 29.22
N SER A 272 -1.43 15.20 30.04
CA SER A 272 -1.23 14.94 31.47
C SER A 272 -1.91 15.97 32.40
N GLN A 273 -2.02 17.23 31.96
CA GLN A 273 -2.59 18.33 32.74
C GLN A 273 -3.99 18.73 32.22
N PRO A 274 -4.89 19.22 33.10
CA PRO A 274 -6.25 19.62 32.68
C PRO A 274 -6.31 20.95 31.92
N VAL A 275 -5.26 21.79 31.99
CA VAL A 275 -5.20 23.10 31.36
C VAL A 275 -3.75 23.47 31.05
N THR A 276 -3.56 24.20 29.96
CA THR A 276 -2.27 24.80 29.58
C THR A 276 -2.49 26.19 28.99
N ARG A 277 -1.38 26.91 28.78
CA ARG A 277 -1.37 28.17 28.04
C ARG A 277 -0.50 28.01 26.81
N LEU A 278 -1.05 28.42 25.68
CA LEU A 278 -0.30 28.61 24.46
C LEU A 278 0.24 30.05 24.49
N GLU A 279 1.55 30.19 24.62
CA GLU A 279 2.23 31.49 24.70
C GLU A 279 3.25 31.59 23.57
N VAL A 280 3.15 32.65 22.77
CA VAL A 280 3.99 32.86 21.59
C VAL A 280 4.45 34.30 21.54
N GLU A 281 5.75 34.50 21.46
CA GLU A 281 6.37 35.79 21.17
C GLU A 281 6.44 35.95 19.63
N LEU A 282 5.77 36.97 19.13
CA LEU A 282 5.69 37.23 17.70
C LEU A 282 6.75 38.21 17.26
N PRO A 283 7.19 38.21 15.98
CA PRO A 283 8.06 39.23 15.42
C PRO A 283 7.49 40.62 15.66
N GLY A 284 8.35 41.55 16.14
CA GLY A 284 7.93 42.90 16.50
C GLY A 284 7.55 43.10 17.98
N GLY A 285 7.75 42.06 18.83
CA GLY A 285 7.58 42.13 20.28
C GLY A 285 6.12 42.04 20.74
N GLN A 286 5.22 41.63 19.87
CA GLN A 286 3.84 41.32 20.25
C GLN A 286 3.78 39.92 20.89
N HIS A 287 2.90 39.77 21.88
CA HIS A 287 2.75 38.52 22.62
C HIS A 287 1.33 37.97 22.47
N TYR A 288 1.23 36.77 21.92
CA TYR A 288 -0.03 36.04 21.83
C TYR A 288 -0.14 35.05 22.98
N GLN A 289 -1.31 35.00 23.61
CA GLN A 289 -1.58 34.08 24.72
C GLN A 289 -3.00 33.53 24.62
N ARG A 290 -3.14 32.20 24.72
CA ARG A 290 -4.43 31.50 24.80
C ARG A 290 -4.41 30.42 25.86
N ALA A 291 -5.35 30.44 26.79
CA ALA A 291 -5.59 29.34 27.70
C ALA A 291 -6.44 28.27 27.01
N ILE A 292 -6.04 27.02 27.11
CA ILE A 292 -6.76 25.87 26.53
C ILE A 292 -6.92 24.80 27.61
N THR A 293 -8.17 24.39 27.85
CA THR A 293 -8.46 23.24 28.71
C THR A 293 -8.38 21.94 27.92
N ARG A 294 -8.12 20.81 28.60
CA ARG A 294 -8.17 19.48 27.96
C ARG A 294 -9.53 19.22 27.31
N GLU A 295 -10.63 19.59 27.96
CA GLU A 295 -11.96 19.42 27.44
C GLU A 295 -12.17 20.17 26.11
N GLN A 296 -11.73 21.43 26.03
CA GLN A 296 -11.78 22.21 24.78
C GLN A 296 -10.91 21.57 23.69
N PHE A 297 -9.69 21.16 24.04
CA PHE A 297 -8.79 20.46 23.15
C PHE A 297 -9.41 19.18 22.60
N GLU A 298 -9.98 18.33 23.46
CA GLU A 298 -10.62 17.08 23.08
C GLU A 298 -11.85 17.28 22.19
N GLN A 299 -12.59 18.36 22.37
CA GLN A 299 -13.69 18.75 21.49
C GLN A 299 -13.19 19.18 20.09
N LEU A 300 -12.11 19.96 20.05
CA LEU A 300 -11.52 20.42 18.79
C LEU A 300 -10.97 19.27 17.94
N ILE A 301 -10.30 18.30 18.57
CA ILE A 301 -9.67 17.18 17.85
C ILE A 301 -10.63 16.01 17.59
N GLN A 302 -11.84 16.03 18.11
CA GLN A 302 -12.82 14.95 17.95
C GLN A 302 -13.00 14.52 16.49
N PRO A 303 -13.20 15.41 15.50
CA PRO A 303 -13.36 15.02 14.09
C PRO A 303 -12.13 14.30 13.53
N ILE A 304 -10.92 14.68 13.97
CA ILE A 304 -9.66 14.06 13.53
C ILE A 304 -9.58 12.63 14.08
N ILE A 305 -9.86 12.45 15.39
CA ILE A 305 -9.80 11.14 16.03
C ILE A 305 -10.87 10.19 15.47
N GLU A 306 -12.05 10.69 15.17
CA GLU A 306 -13.15 9.90 14.60
C GLU A 306 -12.82 9.29 13.24
N ARG A 307 -11.89 9.87 12.46
CA ARG A 307 -11.41 9.27 11.22
C ARG A 307 -10.79 7.89 11.43
N THR A 308 -10.26 7.58 12.62
CA THR A 308 -9.70 6.26 12.93
C THR A 308 -10.76 5.16 13.04
N VAL A 309 -12.03 5.52 13.26
CA VAL A 309 -13.13 4.57 13.49
C VAL A 309 -13.46 3.74 12.25
N GLY A 310 -13.46 4.37 11.07
CA GLY A 310 -13.71 3.71 9.80
C GLY A 310 -12.74 2.55 9.56
N PRO A 311 -11.43 2.83 9.49
CA PRO A 311 -10.38 1.81 9.33
C PRO A 311 -10.45 0.68 10.37
N CYS A 312 -10.71 1.00 11.64
CA CYS A 312 -10.86 -0.04 12.69
C CYS A 312 -12.03 -0.98 12.42
N LYS A 313 -13.20 -0.43 12.07
CA LYS A 313 -14.37 -1.26 11.72
C LYS A 313 -14.09 -2.13 10.50
N GLN A 314 -13.39 -1.58 9.52
CA GLN A 314 -13.05 -2.32 8.30
C GLN A 314 -12.06 -3.44 8.60
N ALA A 315 -11.00 -3.20 9.39
CA ALA A 315 -10.06 -4.24 9.79
C ALA A 315 -10.74 -5.39 10.55
N LEU A 316 -11.66 -5.08 11.46
CA LEU A 316 -12.47 -6.10 12.15
C LEU A 316 -13.33 -6.90 11.17
N LYS A 317 -14.00 -6.23 10.24
CA LYS A 317 -14.82 -6.88 9.20
C LYS A 317 -13.99 -7.82 8.32
N ASP A 318 -12.81 -7.36 7.88
CA ASP A 318 -11.90 -8.15 7.03
C ASP A 318 -11.34 -9.36 7.79
N ALA A 319 -11.08 -9.21 9.08
CA ALA A 319 -10.69 -10.31 9.95
C ALA A 319 -11.85 -11.29 10.29
N GLY A 320 -13.09 -10.96 9.93
CA GLY A 320 -14.28 -11.73 10.28
C GLY A 320 -14.57 -11.73 11.78
N LEU A 321 -14.16 -10.68 12.50
CA LEU A 321 -14.21 -10.59 13.96
C LEU A 321 -15.13 -9.46 14.43
N LYS A 322 -15.71 -9.66 15.62
CA LYS A 322 -16.40 -8.61 16.37
C LYS A 322 -15.46 -7.99 17.41
N PRO A 323 -15.70 -6.75 17.87
CA PRO A 323 -14.87 -6.11 18.89
C PRO A 323 -14.66 -6.96 20.14
N GLU A 324 -15.69 -7.68 20.58
CA GLU A 324 -15.65 -8.53 21.79
C GLU A 324 -14.74 -9.76 21.67
N GLN A 325 -14.35 -10.12 20.44
CA GLN A 325 -13.45 -11.24 20.15
C GLN A 325 -11.97 -10.82 20.14
N ILE A 326 -11.69 -9.53 20.32
CA ILE A 326 -10.34 -9.04 20.55
C ILE A 326 -10.00 -9.30 22.02
N ASP A 327 -8.93 -10.04 22.25
CA ASP A 327 -8.47 -10.37 23.59
C ASP A 327 -7.70 -9.21 24.21
N GLU A 328 -6.86 -8.56 23.42
CA GLU A 328 -5.97 -7.50 23.87
C GLU A 328 -5.84 -6.37 22.85
N VAL A 329 -5.59 -5.15 23.34
CA VAL A 329 -5.36 -3.97 22.51
C VAL A 329 -4.05 -3.33 22.90
N VAL A 330 -3.14 -3.18 21.94
CA VAL A 330 -1.82 -2.55 22.11
C VAL A 330 -1.84 -1.18 21.48
N LEU A 331 -1.45 -0.16 22.24
CA LEU A 331 -1.33 1.21 21.76
C LEU A 331 0.11 1.52 21.33
N VAL A 332 0.24 2.10 20.15
CA VAL A 332 1.50 2.49 19.54
C VAL A 332 1.41 3.93 19.07
N GLY A 333 2.54 4.63 19.02
CA GLY A 333 2.63 6.01 18.57
C GLY A 333 2.31 7.03 19.67
N GLY A 334 3.02 8.15 19.63
CA GLY A 334 2.95 9.21 20.66
C GLY A 334 1.57 9.82 20.82
N SER A 335 0.75 9.87 19.76
CA SER A 335 -0.60 10.45 19.79
C SER A 335 -1.60 9.60 20.58
N THR A 336 -1.32 8.33 20.84
CA THR A 336 -2.12 7.46 21.72
C THR A 336 -2.01 7.83 23.20
N ARG A 337 -1.11 8.74 23.56
CA ARG A 337 -1.02 9.31 24.91
C ARG A 337 -2.19 10.25 25.23
N ILE A 338 -2.88 10.76 24.21
CA ILE A 338 -4.04 11.66 24.37
C ILE A 338 -5.18 10.87 25.03
N PRO A 339 -5.73 11.34 26.18
CA PRO A 339 -6.75 10.60 26.92
C PRO A 339 -8.00 10.29 26.09
N LYS A 340 -8.42 11.19 25.21
CA LYS A 340 -9.57 11.01 24.31
C LYS A 340 -9.37 9.85 23.34
N VAL A 341 -8.14 9.67 22.82
CA VAL A 341 -7.81 8.53 21.95
C VAL A 341 -7.95 7.22 22.71
N ARG A 342 -7.40 7.15 23.92
CA ARG A 342 -7.50 5.94 24.77
C ARG A 342 -8.94 5.58 25.06
N ALA A 343 -9.76 6.57 25.42
CA ALA A 343 -11.18 6.37 25.68
C ALA A 343 -11.93 5.86 24.44
N LEU A 344 -11.65 6.41 23.27
CA LEU A 344 -12.24 5.96 22.00
C LEU A 344 -11.88 4.49 21.71
N VAL A 345 -10.61 4.13 21.87
CA VAL A 345 -10.12 2.76 21.62
C VAL A 345 -10.75 1.78 22.59
N GLU A 346 -10.82 2.13 23.89
CA GLU A 346 -11.47 1.31 24.92
C GLU A 346 -12.96 1.08 24.62
N ASP A 347 -13.68 2.13 24.20
CA ASP A 347 -15.08 2.01 23.82
C ASP A 347 -15.26 1.15 22.56
N MET A 348 -14.39 1.30 21.57
CA MET A 348 -14.47 0.60 20.29
C MET A 348 -14.22 -0.90 20.42
N PHE A 349 -13.17 -1.29 21.13
CA PHE A 349 -12.76 -2.70 21.27
C PHE A 349 -13.32 -3.37 22.54
N ARG A 350 -14.03 -2.62 23.40
CA ARG A 350 -14.58 -3.10 24.67
C ARG A 350 -13.50 -3.72 25.58
N ARG A 351 -12.28 -3.21 25.46
CA ARG A 351 -11.10 -3.66 26.20
C ARG A 351 -10.26 -2.45 26.60
N THR A 352 -9.78 -2.47 27.83
CA THR A 352 -8.82 -1.46 28.28
C THR A 352 -7.48 -1.69 27.57
N PRO A 353 -6.98 -0.70 26.81
CA PRO A 353 -5.73 -0.85 26.08
C PRO A 353 -4.53 -1.01 27.01
N HIS A 354 -3.55 -1.81 26.58
CA HIS A 354 -2.28 -1.95 27.29
C HIS A 354 -1.45 -0.67 27.20
N THR A 355 -0.92 -0.24 28.33
CA THR A 355 -0.06 0.96 28.45
C THR A 355 1.28 0.64 29.12
N ASP A 356 1.58 -0.63 29.34
CA ASP A 356 2.79 -1.08 30.04
C ASP A 356 4.06 -0.88 29.21
N LEU A 357 3.94 -0.94 27.87
CA LEU A 357 5.02 -0.63 26.96
C LEU A 357 5.03 0.85 26.64
N ASN A 358 6.24 1.40 26.47
CA ASN A 358 6.38 2.76 25.98
C ASN A 358 5.96 2.83 24.52
N PRO A 359 4.86 3.52 24.16
CA PRO A 359 4.35 3.57 22.79
C PRO A 359 5.30 4.23 21.79
N ASP A 360 6.32 4.96 22.27
CA ASP A 360 7.34 5.58 21.42
C ASP A 360 8.51 4.63 21.13
N GLU A 361 8.68 3.53 21.88
CA GLU A 361 9.84 2.63 21.78
C GLU A 361 9.48 1.24 21.28
N VAL A 362 8.22 0.83 21.44
CA VAL A 362 7.77 -0.54 21.21
C VAL A 362 8.05 -1.03 19.79
N VAL A 363 7.95 -0.16 18.80
CA VAL A 363 8.21 -0.47 17.39
C VAL A 363 9.69 -0.79 17.16
N ALA A 364 10.60 0.05 17.67
CA ALA A 364 12.04 -0.18 17.56
C ALA A 364 12.48 -1.46 18.29
N LEU A 365 11.90 -1.70 19.47
CA LEU A 365 12.14 -2.93 20.24
C LEU A 365 11.71 -4.17 19.46
N GLY A 366 10.54 -4.14 18.82
CA GLY A 366 10.06 -5.22 17.96
C GLY A 366 10.91 -5.41 16.70
N ALA A 367 11.38 -4.34 16.09
CA ALA A 367 12.35 -4.41 14.99
C ALA A 367 13.66 -5.09 15.42
N ALA A 368 14.12 -4.85 16.66
CA ALA A 368 15.29 -5.52 17.23
C ALA A 368 15.04 -7.01 17.49
N VAL A 369 13.81 -7.40 17.87
CA VAL A 369 13.42 -8.82 17.96
C VAL A 369 13.50 -9.48 16.60
N GLN A 370 12.96 -8.86 15.56
CA GLN A 370 13.04 -9.38 14.20
C GLN A 370 14.49 -9.45 13.70
N ALA A 371 15.32 -8.47 14.04
CA ALA A 371 16.75 -8.49 13.74
C ALA A 371 17.47 -9.67 14.41
N ASN A 372 17.10 -10.00 15.65
CA ASN A 372 17.61 -11.16 16.37
C ASN A 372 17.17 -12.47 15.72
N ILE A 373 15.91 -12.60 15.32
CA ILE A 373 15.42 -13.79 14.57
C ILE A 373 16.25 -14.01 13.30
N LEU A 374 16.50 -12.94 12.52
CA LEU A 374 17.31 -13.02 11.30
C LEU A 374 18.79 -13.32 11.57
N ALA A 375 19.33 -12.99 12.73
CA ALA A 375 20.70 -13.30 13.15
C ALA A 375 20.88 -14.77 13.59
N GLY A 376 19.85 -15.59 13.57
CA GLY A 376 19.86 -16.98 14.02
C GLY A 376 19.13 -17.21 15.33
N GLY A 377 18.50 -16.16 15.86
CA GLY A 377 17.67 -16.23 17.04
C GLY A 377 18.43 -16.34 18.36
N SER A 378 17.68 -16.22 19.43
CA SER A 378 18.06 -16.59 20.80
C SER A 378 17.01 -17.57 21.31
N GLU A 379 17.25 -18.19 22.48
CA GLU A 379 16.28 -19.10 23.10
C GLU A 379 14.87 -18.44 23.21
N ALA A 380 14.83 -17.11 23.44
CA ALA A 380 13.59 -16.35 23.52
C ALA A 380 12.85 -16.21 22.18
N THR A 381 13.57 -16.27 21.03
CA THR A 381 13.01 -16.01 19.69
C THR A 381 13.06 -17.22 18.75
N GLU A 382 13.62 -18.36 19.19
CA GLU A 382 13.87 -19.55 18.34
C GLU A 382 12.61 -20.08 17.64
N ASN A 383 11.44 -19.96 18.28
CA ASN A 383 10.18 -20.45 17.75
C ASN A 383 9.24 -19.33 17.28
N MET A 384 9.76 -18.11 17.12
CA MET A 384 8.94 -16.99 16.66
C MET A 384 8.91 -16.90 15.14
N LEU A 385 7.72 -16.86 14.57
CA LEU A 385 7.48 -16.68 13.14
C LEU A 385 6.52 -15.51 12.92
N LEU A 386 6.88 -14.64 11.99
CA LEU A 386 6.08 -13.52 11.59
C LEU A 386 5.49 -13.75 10.20
N LEU A 387 4.17 -13.66 10.09
CA LEU A 387 3.41 -13.70 8.84
C LEU A 387 2.67 -12.36 8.69
N ASP A 388 3.06 -11.59 7.70
CA ASP A 388 2.47 -10.29 7.38
C ASP A 388 1.54 -10.39 6.15
N VAL A 389 0.82 -9.31 5.80
CA VAL A 389 -0.14 -9.31 4.70
C VAL A 389 0.04 -8.12 3.78
N THR A 390 -0.43 -8.27 2.52
CA THR A 390 -0.52 -7.13 1.59
C THR A 390 -1.74 -6.27 1.89
N PRO A 391 -1.63 -4.93 1.92
CA PRO A 391 -2.76 -4.05 2.27
C PRO A 391 -3.80 -3.93 1.16
N LEU A 392 -3.42 -4.10 -0.11
CA LEU A 392 -4.27 -3.95 -1.28
C LEU A 392 -4.13 -5.12 -2.25
N SER A 393 -5.20 -5.37 -3.02
CA SER A 393 -5.18 -6.34 -4.12
C SER A 393 -4.27 -5.89 -5.25
N LEU A 394 -3.63 -6.85 -5.88
CA LEU A 394 -2.73 -6.69 -7.01
C LEU A 394 -3.23 -7.51 -8.20
N GLY A 395 -3.19 -6.93 -9.38
CA GLY A 395 -3.71 -7.57 -10.57
C GLY A 395 -3.21 -6.94 -11.85
N ILE A 396 -3.84 -7.27 -12.97
CA ILE A 396 -3.56 -6.68 -14.28
C ILE A 396 -4.82 -6.18 -14.97
N GLU A 397 -4.64 -5.23 -15.87
CA GLU A 397 -5.69 -4.85 -16.82
C GLU A 397 -5.89 -5.95 -17.85
N VAL A 398 -7.13 -6.36 -18.01
CA VAL A 398 -7.54 -7.30 -19.06
C VAL A 398 -8.44 -6.61 -20.09
N ALA A 399 -8.86 -7.34 -21.09
CA ALA A 399 -9.67 -6.85 -22.20
C ALA A 399 -10.90 -6.05 -21.73
N GLY A 400 -11.08 -4.86 -22.28
CA GLY A 400 -12.20 -3.97 -21.93
C GLY A 400 -11.90 -3.02 -20.76
N GLY A 401 -10.66 -2.98 -20.26
CA GLY A 401 -10.27 -2.09 -19.16
C GLY A 401 -10.73 -2.56 -17.78
N VAL A 402 -10.92 -3.89 -17.64
CA VAL A 402 -11.29 -4.54 -16.37
C VAL A 402 -10.03 -4.95 -15.61
N THR A 403 -10.07 -4.91 -14.29
CA THR A 403 -9.00 -5.41 -13.42
C THR A 403 -9.23 -6.87 -13.07
N ASP A 404 -8.24 -7.73 -13.37
CA ASP A 404 -8.21 -9.11 -12.88
C ASP A 404 -7.25 -9.19 -11.69
N LYS A 405 -7.82 -9.40 -10.49
CA LYS A 405 -7.09 -9.44 -9.22
C LYS A 405 -6.42 -10.81 -9.06
N ILE A 406 -5.09 -10.83 -9.00
CA ILE A 406 -4.27 -12.05 -8.92
C ILE A 406 -3.89 -12.37 -7.46
N ILE A 407 -3.52 -11.35 -6.68
CA ILE A 407 -3.28 -11.46 -5.23
C ILE A 407 -4.26 -10.53 -4.53
N LEU A 408 -5.08 -11.07 -3.65
CA LEU A 408 -6.10 -10.31 -2.94
C LEU A 408 -5.50 -9.57 -1.74
N ARG A 409 -6.10 -8.45 -1.33
CA ARG A 409 -5.73 -7.77 -0.09
C ARG A 409 -5.83 -8.72 1.10
N ASN A 410 -5.04 -8.46 2.11
CA ASN A 410 -4.89 -9.31 3.29
C ASN A 410 -4.38 -10.74 2.98
N SER A 411 -3.82 -10.98 1.78
CA SER A 411 -3.06 -12.21 1.51
C SER A 411 -1.74 -12.19 2.28
N THR A 412 -1.43 -13.29 2.96
CA THR A 412 -0.17 -13.46 3.70
C THR A 412 1.03 -13.35 2.78
N ILE A 413 2.06 -12.62 3.18
CA ILE A 413 3.32 -12.46 2.44
C ILE A 413 4.47 -13.19 3.16
N PRO A 414 5.45 -13.76 2.41
CA PRO A 414 5.57 -13.75 0.96
C PRO A 414 4.49 -14.56 0.25
N ALA A 415 4.04 -14.06 -0.91
CA ALA A 415 2.98 -14.67 -1.71
C ALA A 415 3.39 -14.82 -3.17
N SER A 416 2.94 -15.89 -3.80
CA SER A 416 3.10 -16.08 -5.24
C SER A 416 1.81 -16.60 -5.83
N ALA A 417 1.35 -15.96 -6.91
CA ALA A 417 0.19 -16.40 -7.65
C ALA A 417 0.47 -16.30 -9.15
N THR A 418 -0.14 -17.20 -9.91
CA THR A 418 0.05 -17.30 -11.36
C THR A 418 -1.31 -17.39 -12.04
N GLN A 419 -1.51 -16.58 -13.08
CA GLN A 419 -2.69 -16.62 -13.93
C GLN A 419 -2.31 -16.77 -15.40
N HIS A 420 -3.22 -17.37 -16.19
CA HIS A 420 -3.01 -17.65 -17.60
C HIS A 420 -3.94 -16.79 -18.45
N TYR A 421 -3.33 -16.11 -19.41
CA TYR A 421 -4.01 -15.24 -20.37
C TYR A 421 -3.73 -15.68 -21.80
N THR A 422 -4.42 -15.06 -22.75
CA THR A 422 -4.26 -15.37 -24.17
C THR A 422 -4.32 -14.09 -25.01
N THR A 423 -4.01 -14.23 -26.31
CA THR A 423 -4.11 -13.12 -27.26
C THR A 423 -5.55 -12.91 -27.71
N GLN A 424 -5.91 -11.66 -28.04
CA GLN A 424 -7.25 -11.25 -28.47
C GLN A 424 -7.44 -11.29 -29.98
N VAL A 425 -6.35 -11.10 -30.75
CA VAL A 425 -6.41 -11.03 -32.21
C VAL A 425 -5.47 -12.05 -32.84
N ASP A 426 -5.85 -12.52 -34.05
CA ASP A 426 -5.02 -13.43 -34.82
C ASP A 426 -3.67 -12.79 -35.16
N GLY A 427 -2.57 -13.53 -34.97
CA GLY A 427 -1.24 -13.06 -35.29
C GLY A 427 -0.67 -12.03 -34.31
N GLN A 428 -1.28 -11.81 -33.17
CA GLN A 428 -0.78 -10.89 -32.17
C GLN A 428 0.59 -11.34 -31.64
N ALA A 429 1.61 -10.52 -31.85
CA ALA A 429 3.00 -10.81 -31.49
C ALA A 429 3.46 -10.17 -30.17
N ASN A 430 2.65 -9.28 -29.59
CA ASN A 430 2.96 -8.57 -28.34
C ASN A 430 1.75 -8.55 -27.42
N VAL A 431 1.98 -8.68 -26.11
CA VAL A 431 0.97 -8.49 -25.06
C VAL A 431 1.50 -7.44 -24.09
N ALA A 432 0.78 -6.34 -23.91
CA ALA A 432 1.07 -5.34 -22.90
C ALA A 432 0.53 -5.84 -21.56
N ILE A 433 1.38 -5.89 -20.56
CA ILE A 433 1.03 -6.20 -19.18
C ILE A 433 0.98 -4.87 -18.41
N HIS A 434 -0.22 -4.50 -17.96
CA HIS A 434 -0.44 -3.33 -17.14
C HIS A 434 -0.74 -3.79 -15.71
N VAL A 435 0.22 -3.60 -14.82
CA VAL A 435 0.13 -4.01 -13.41
C VAL A 435 -0.63 -2.95 -12.63
N LEU A 436 -1.61 -3.41 -11.86
CA LEU A 436 -2.55 -2.57 -11.13
C LEU A 436 -2.57 -2.93 -9.64
N GLN A 437 -2.86 -1.93 -8.81
CA GLN A 437 -3.13 -2.06 -7.38
C GLN A 437 -4.44 -1.37 -7.04
N GLY A 438 -5.33 -2.03 -6.28
CA GLY A 438 -6.59 -1.45 -5.83
C GLY A 438 -7.72 -2.47 -5.75
N GLU A 439 -8.87 -2.00 -5.26
CA GLU A 439 -10.04 -2.85 -5.01
C GLU A 439 -11.12 -2.70 -6.07
N ARG A 440 -11.02 -1.70 -6.97
CA ARG A 440 -12.02 -1.44 -8.00
C ARG A 440 -11.95 -2.48 -9.13
N GLU A 441 -13.08 -2.69 -9.79
CA GLU A 441 -13.19 -3.63 -10.91
C GLU A 441 -12.68 -3.06 -12.24
N LEU A 442 -12.63 -1.73 -12.39
CA LEU A 442 -12.15 -1.07 -13.59
C LEU A 442 -10.72 -0.60 -13.44
N ALA A 443 -9.89 -0.87 -14.44
CA ALA A 443 -8.47 -0.52 -14.44
C ALA A 443 -8.21 1.00 -14.28
N LYS A 444 -9.09 1.84 -14.83
CA LYS A 444 -9.01 3.31 -14.71
C LYS A 444 -9.16 3.82 -13.28
N ASP A 445 -9.85 3.04 -12.43
CA ASP A 445 -10.15 3.37 -11.04
C ASP A 445 -9.19 2.64 -10.07
N CYS A 446 -8.21 1.91 -10.62
CA CYS A 446 -7.10 1.30 -9.92
C CYS A 446 -5.80 2.03 -10.21
N ARG A 447 -4.84 1.92 -9.32
CA ARG A 447 -3.53 2.49 -9.56
C ARG A 447 -2.70 1.69 -10.53
N SER A 448 -2.10 2.38 -11.49
CA SER A 448 -1.04 1.84 -12.34
C SER A 448 0.27 1.74 -11.57
N LEU A 449 0.77 0.53 -11.38
CA LEU A 449 2.09 0.31 -10.79
C LEU A 449 3.18 0.25 -11.85
N ALA A 450 2.92 -0.45 -12.96
CA ALA A 450 3.89 -0.61 -14.02
C ALA A 450 3.22 -1.02 -15.34
N ARG A 451 3.91 -0.77 -16.46
CA ARG A 451 3.55 -1.31 -17.78
C ARG A 451 4.78 -1.88 -18.46
N PHE A 452 4.65 -3.07 -19.02
CA PHE A 452 5.71 -3.67 -19.83
C PHE A 452 5.12 -4.57 -20.92
N ASP A 453 5.90 -4.82 -21.97
CA ASP A 453 5.45 -5.61 -23.12
C ASP A 453 6.14 -6.98 -23.12
N LEU A 454 5.36 -8.03 -23.23
CA LEU A 454 5.84 -9.34 -23.66
C LEU A 454 5.84 -9.37 -25.19
N ARG A 455 7.02 -9.33 -25.80
CA ARG A 455 7.21 -9.26 -27.25
C ARG A 455 7.71 -10.60 -27.81
N GLY A 456 7.46 -10.85 -29.09
CA GLY A 456 7.97 -12.04 -29.79
C GLY A 456 7.12 -13.29 -29.55
N ILE A 457 5.84 -13.10 -29.27
CA ILE A 457 4.86 -14.19 -29.26
C ILE A 457 4.71 -14.73 -30.68
N PRO A 458 4.82 -16.06 -30.89
CA PRO A 458 4.62 -16.63 -32.22
C PRO A 458 3.25 -16.27 -32.78
N PRO A 459 3.16 -15.84 -34.05
CA PRO A 459 1.87 -15.50 -34.66
C PRO A 459 0.98 -16.75 -34.78
N MET A 460 -0.08 -16.76 -34.01
CA MET A 460 -1.07 -17.84 -33.92
C MET A 460 -2.48 -17.25 -33.94
N PRO A 461 -3.53 -18.06 -34.19
CA PRO A 461 -4.90 -17.60 -34.00
C PRO A 461 -5.13 -17.12 -32.57
N ALA A 462 -6.02 -16.14 -32.40
CA ALA A 462 -6.43 -15.63 -31.10
C ALA A 462 -6.90 -16.78 -30.19
N GLY A 463 -6.59 -16.69 -28.90
CA GLY A 463 -6.96 -17.71 -27.93
C GLY A 463 -6.02 -18.93 -27.85
N ILE A 464 -5.07 -19.08 -28.79
CA ILE A 464 -4.12 -20.22 -28.80
C ILE A 464 -2.86 -19.95 -27.96
N PRO A 465 -2.19 -18.78 -28.06
CA PRO A 465 -1.04 -18.49 -27.22
C PRO A 465 -1.41 -18.51 -25.73
N ARG A 466 -0.56 -19.09 -24.92
CA ARG A 466 -0.72 -19.12 -23.46
C ARG A 466 0.35 -18.24 -22.80
N VAL A 467 -0.10 -17.12 -22.27
CA VAL A 467 0.73 -16.18 -21.54
C VAL A 467 0.51 -16.42 -20.04
N GLU A 468 1.52 -16.95 -19.41
CA GLU A 468 1.57 -17.09 -17.96
C GLU A 468 2.05 -15.79 -17.36
N VAL A 469 1.27 -15.19 -16.46
CA VAL A 469 1.63 -13.99 -15.68
C VAL A 469 1.76 -14.42 -14.23
N LYS A 470 2.96 -14.25 -13.69
CA LYS A 470 3.30 -14.61 -12.31
C LYS A 470 3.56 -13.37 -11.49
N PHE A 471 2.89 -13.26 -10.37
CA PHE A 471 3.10 -12.28 -9.32
C PHE A 471 3.85 -12.95 -8.18
N LEU A 472 4.87 -12.29 -7.66
CA LEU A 472 5.63 -12.69 -6.49
C LEU A 472 5.80 -11.46 -5.59
N ILE A 473 5.23 -11.50 -4.40
CA ILE A 473 5.50 -10.52 -3.34
C ILE A 473 6.52 -11.14 -2.41
N ASP A 474 7.65 -10.46 -2.19
CA ASP A 474 8.68 -10.92 -1.27
C ASP A 474 8.28 -10.66 0.21
N ALA A 475 9.14 -11.07 1.12
CA ALA A 475 8.91 -10.86 2.56
C ALA A 475 8.98 -9.39 3.01
N ASN A 476 9.40 -8.46 2.14
CA ASN A 476 9.42 -7.01 2.37
C ASN A 476 8.18 -6.33 1.80
N GLY A 477 7.30 -7.09 1.14
CA GLY A 477 6.13 -6.57 0.44
C GLY A 477 6.44 -5.99 -0.94
N ILE A 478 7.62 -6.27 -1.52
CA ILE A 478 8.03 -5.79 -2.84
C ILE A 478 7.50 -6.74 -3.92
N LEU A 479 6.87 -6.18 -4.94
CA LEU A 479 6.23 -6.91 -6.01
C LEU A 479 7.17 -7.15 -7.20
N HIS A 480 7.26 -8.40 -7.62
CA HIS A 480 7.91 -8.81 -8.86
C HIS A 480 6.86 -9.43 -9.79
N VAL A 481 6.81 -8.97 -11.03
CA VAL A 481 5.88 -9.50 -12.04
C VAL A 481 6.67 -10.03 -13.23
N SER A 482 6.36 -11.26 -13.63
CA SER A 482 6.90 -11.85 -14.87
C SER A 482 5.78 -12.34 -15.76
N ALA A 483 6.00 -12.22 -17.08
CA ALA A 483 5.09 -12.75 -18.08
C ALA A 483 5.88 -13.65 -19.04
N ARG A 484 5.35 -14.87 -19.32
CA ARG A 484 6.01 -15.85 -20.19
C ARG A 484 5.03 -16.48 -21.14
N GLU A 485 5.38 -16.53 -22.43
CA GLU A 485 4.64 -17.37 -23.40
C GLU A 485 5.15 -18.81 -23.32
N GLN A 486 4.26 -19.76 -23.04
CA GLN A 486 4.62 -21.15 -22.67
C GLN A 486 5.26 -21.96 -23.80
N ARG A 487 4.89 -21.70 -25.08
CA ARG A 487 5.41 -22.46 -26.23
C ARG A 487 6.79 -21.97 -26.70
N SER A 488 6.92 -20.66 -26.85
CA SER A 488 8.18 -20.03 -27.31
C SER A 488 9.20 -19.94 -26.19
N GLY A 489 8.75 -19.95 -24.93
CA GLY A 489 9.59 -19.65 -23.77
C GLY A 489 10.00 -18.19 -23.68
N THR A 490 9.44 -17.32 -24.55
CA THR A 490 9.70 -15.87 -24.48
C THR A 490 9.20 -15.34 -23.16
N GLU A 491 10.05 -14.58 -22.48
CA GLU A 491 9.77 -14.06 -21.14
C GLU A 491 10.10 -12.57 -21.07
N ALA A 492 9.29 -11.84 -20.33
CA ALA A 492 9.54 -10.48 -19.89
C ALA A 492 9.24 -10.38 -18.40
N GLN A 493 10.06 -9.65 -17.67
CA GLN A 493 9.88 -9.46 -16.24
C GLN A 493 10.15 -8.02 -15.85
N ILE A 494 9.52 -7.59 -14.78
CA ILE A 494 9.76 -6.31 -14.15
C ILE A 494 9.77 -6.50 -12.64
N GLU A 495 10.77 -5.94 -11.98
CA GLU A 495 10.64 -5.57 -10.58
C GLU A 495 9.87 -4.26 -10.58
N VAL A 496 8.70 -4.28 -9.95
CA VAL A 496 7.85 -3.10 -9.96
C VAL A 496 8.55 -2.03 -9.13
N GLN A 497 9.08 -1.05 -9.82
CA GLN A 497 9.55 0.20 -9.22
C GLN A 497 8.53 1.26 -9.58
N PRO A 498 7.53 1.49 -8.72
CA PRO A 498 6.51 2.49 -9.02
C PRO A 498 7.17 3.85 -9.13
N SER A 499 6.87 4.57 -10.19
CA SER A 499 7.36 5.93 -10.37
C SER A 499 6.88 6.88 -9.28
N TYR A 500 5.73 6.59 -8.66
CA TYR A 500 5.17 7.33 -7.50
C TYR A 500 4.23 6.42 -6.70
N GLY A 501 4.18 6.63 -5.39
CA GLY A 501 3.26 5.96 -4.49
C GLY A 501 1.81 6.47 -4.59
N LEU A 502 0.79 5.67 -4.20
CA LEU A 502 -0.58 6.16 -3.95
C LEU A 502 -0.54 7.12 -2.77
N THR A 503 -1.39 8.15 -2.82
CA THR A 503 -1.80 8.81 -1.58
C THR A 503 -2.70 7.86 -0.80
N ASP A 504 -2.77 8.02 0.47
CA ASP A 504 -3.52 7.13 1.35
C ASP A 504 -5.00 7.43 1.31
N GLU A 505 -5.36 8.69 1.03
CA GLU A 505 -6.71 9.07 0.65
C GLU A 505 -7.16 8.31 -0.59
N GLN A 506 -6.26 8.08 -1.55
CA GLN A 506 -6.54 7.23 -2.71
C GLN A 506 -6.70 5.76 -2.30
N VAL A 507 -5.89 5.25 -1.37
CA VAL A 507 -6.02 3.87 -0.88
C VAL A 507 -7.31 3.70 -0.08
N GLU A 508 -7.61 4.61 0.85
CA GLU A 508 -8.84 4.59 1.63
C GLU A 508 -10.06 4.82 0.74
N SER A 509 -10.02 5.81 -0.15
CA SER A 509 -11.05 6.05 -1.15
C SER A 509 -11.27 4.81 -2.03
N MET A 510 -10.20 4.17 -2.52
CA MET A 510 -10.32 2.94 -3.32
C MET A 510 -11.01 1.80 -2.57
N ILE A 511 -10.76 1.66 -1.27
CA ILE A 511 -11.43 0.63 -0.47
C ILE A 511 -12.88 1.01 -0.20
N LEU A 512 -13.17 2.24 0.21
CA LEU A 512 -14.53 2.73 0.45
C LEU A 512 -15.33 2.74 -0.85
N ASP A 513 -14.77 3.29 -1.92
CA ASP A 513 -15.38 3.35 -3.24
C ASP A 513 -15.65 1.94 -3.81
N SER A 514 -14.83 0.94 -3.45
CA SER A 514 -15.07 -0.44 -3.87
C SER A 514 -16.32 -1.03 -3.23
N PHE A 515 -16.65 -0.61 -1.99
CA PHE A 515 -17.88 -1.05 -1.33
C PHE A 515 -19.10 -0.28 -1.81
N ASP A 516 -18.99 1.04 -1.96
CA ASP A 516 -20.09 1.88 -2.43
C ASP A 516 -20.41 1.65 -3.91
N SER A 517 -19.40 1.26 -4.69
CA SER A 517 -19.51 1.01 -6.12
C SER A 517 -19.62 -0.46 -6.49
N ALA A 518 -19.58 -1.39 -5.52
CA ALA A 518 -19.46 -2.84 -5.78
C ALA A 518 -20.56 -3.39 -6.73
N GLU A 519 -21.82 -2.98 -6.56
CA GLU A 519 -22.93 -3.42 -7.42
C GLU A 519 -22.82 -2.82 -8.83
N GLU A 520 -22.45 -1.56 -8.94
CA GLU A 520 -22.29 -0.87 -10.23
C GLU A 520 -21.08 -1.40 -10.99
N ASP A 521 -19.93 -1.55 -10.32
CA ASP A 521 -18.71 -2.09 -10.91
C ASP A 521 -18.93 -3.53 -11.39
N PHE A 522 -19.60 -4.37 -10.60
CA PHE A 522 -19.95 -5.73 -10.99
C PHE A 522 -20.85 -5.76 -12.23
N ARG A 523 -21.86 -4.89 -12.28
CA ARG A 523 -22.74 -4.75 -13.43
C ARG A 523 -21.98 -4.30 -14.68
N GLN A 524 -21.11 -3.29 -14.55
CA GLN A 524 -20.28 -2.80 -15.66
C GLN A 524 -19.32 -3.89 -16.16
N ARG A 525 -18.70 -4.64 -15.25
CA ARG A 525 -17.87 -5.79 -15.60
C ARG A 525 -18.65 -6.83 -16.41
N GLN A 526 -19.84 -7.21 -15.96
CA GLN A 526 -20.68 -8.17 -16.69
C GLN A 526 -21.02 -7.67 -18.10
N VAL A 527 -21.36 -6.40 -18.26
CA VAL A 527 -21.64 -5.81 -19.58
C VAL A 527 -20.41 -5.86 -20.48
N ILE A 528 -19.23 -5.49 -19.95
CA ILE A 528 -17.95 -5.51 -20.70
C ILE A 528 -17.62 -6.96 -21.14
N GLU A 529 -17.73 -7.93 -20.25
CA GLU A 529 -17.48 -9.33 -20.55
C GLU A 529 -18.45 -9.85 -21.64
N ALA A 530 -19.74 -9.52 -21.54
CA ALA A 530 -20.74 -9.90 -22.54
C ALA A 530 -20.47 -9.25 -23.91
N ARG A 531 -20.04 -7.99 -23.95
CA ARG A 531 -19.63 -7.30 -25.19
C ARG A 531 -18.41 -7.97 -25.84
N ASN A 532 -17.41 -8.33 -25.04
CA ASN A 532 -16.22 -9.03 -25.51
C ASN A 532 -16.58 -10.42 -26.10
N GLU A 533 -17.45 -11.18 -25.42
CA GLU A 533 -17.96 -12.47 -25.90
C GLU A 533 -18.75 -12.31 -27.21
N ALA A 534 -19.64 -11.30 -27.29
CA ALA A 534 -20.38 -10.97 -28.51
C ALA A 534 -19.44 -10.68 -29.69
N GLY A 535 -18.39 -9.89 -29.46
CA GLY A 535 -17.36 -9.59 -30.45
C GLY A 535 -16.65 -10.85 -30.96
N THR A 536 -16.29 -11.74 -30.04
CA THR A 536 -15.65 -13.03 -30.37
C THR A 536 -16.55 -13.93 -31.22
N ILE A 537 -17.83 -14.04 -30.84
CA ILE A 537 -18.81 -14.87 -31.57
C ILE A 537 -19.08 -14.29 -32.97
N LEU A 538 -19.23 -12.98 -33.10
CA LEU A 538 -19.40 -12.33 -34.40
C LEU A 538 -18.18 -12.52 -35.30
N ALA A 539 -16.98 -12.43 -34.79
CA ALA A 539 -15.74 -12.70 -35.52
C ALA A 539 -15.65 -14.17 -35.97
N ALA A 540 -16.04 -15.10 -35.09
CA ALA A 540 -16.12 -16.53 -35.44
C ALA A 540 -17.16 -16.79 -36.51
N LEU A 541 -18.33 -16.16 -36.45
CA LEU A 541 -19.37 -16.27 -37.50
C LEU A 541 -18.86 -15.74 -38.84
N GLU A 542 -18.15 -14.62 -38.87
CA GLU A 542 -17.57 -14.10 -40.11
C GLU A 542 -16.53 -15.07 -40.72
N LYS A 543 -15.72 -15.74 -39.92
CA LYS A 543 -14.85 -16.82 -40.38
C LYS A 543 -15.67 -18.00 -40.91
N GLY A 544 -16.75 -18.38 -40.20
CA GLY A 544 -17.66 -19.43 -40.61
C GLY A 544 -18.33 -19.15 -41.95
N LYS A 545 -18.77 -17.93 -42.24
CA LYS A 545 -19.36 -17.51 -43.51
C LYS A 545 -18.40 -17.67 -44.70
N LYS A 546 -17.09 -17.56 -44.47
CA LYS A 546 -16.06 -17.77 -45.49
C LYS A 546 -15.67 -19.22 -45.69
N SER A 547 -16.15 -20.14 -44.84
CA SER A 547 -15.83 -21.56 -44.92
C SER A 547 -16.69 -22.31 -45.96
N PRO A 548 -16.24 -23.46 -46.50
CA PRO A 548 -17.03 -24.32 -47.37
C PRO A 548 -18.33 -24.82 -46.70
N ALA A 549 -18.35 -24.92 -45.37
CA ALA A 549 -19.51 -25.33 -44.58
C ALA A 549 -20.70 -24.39 -44.73
N TRP A 550 -20.46 -23.10 -44.91
CA TRP A 550 -21.51 -22.11 -45.18
C TRP A 550 -22.31 -22.42 -46.43
N GLY A 551 -21.64 -22.97 -47.45
CA GLY A 551 -22.31 -23.43 -48.69
C GLY A 551 -23.33 -24.52 -48.47
N GLN A 552 -23.17 -25.34 -47.46
CA GLN A 552 -24.01 -26.50 -47.14
C GLN A 552 -25.28 -26.14 -46.34
N LEU A 553 -25.37 -24.94 -45.79
CA LEU A 553 -26.55 -24.44 -45.10
C LEU A 553 -27.67 -24.11 -46.09
N THR A 554 -28.91 -24.38 -45.68
CA THR A 554 -30.12 -24.00 -46.43
C THR A 554 -30.32 -22.48 -46.43
N SER A 555 -31.08 -21.97 -47.40
CA SER A 555 -31.44 -20.55 -47.47
C SER A 555 -32.22 -20.08 -46.24
N ALA A 556 -32.99 -20.97 -45.59
CA ALA A 556 -33.73 -20.65 -44.37
C ALA A 556 -32.79 -20.48 -43.16
N GLU A 557 -31.80 -21.37 -43.02
CA GLU A 557 -30.78 -21.29 -41.95
C GLU A 557 -29.93 -20.03 -42.09
N LYS A 558 -29.45 -19.72 -43.29
CA LYS A 558 -28.69 -18.48 -43.57
C LYS A 558 -29.48 -17.22 -43.21
N LYS A 559 -30.79 -17.17 -43.56
CA LYS A 559 -31.66 -16.04 -43.20
C LYS A 559 -31.87 -15.94 -41.69
N ARG A 560 -32.00 -17.10 -41.02
CA ARG A 560 -32.14 -17.14 -39.56
C ARG A 560 -30.87 -16.60 -38.86
N ILE A 561 -29.71 -17.09 -39.29
CA ILE A 561 -28.40 -16.63 -38.74
C ILE A 561 -28.22 -15.12 -38.95
N ALA A 562 -28.48 -14.61 -40.17
CA ALA A 562 -28.39 -13.19 -40.46
C ALA A 562 -29.34 -12.32 -39.59
N LYS A 563 -30.54 -12.81 -39.29
CA LYS A 563 -31.48 -12.13 -38.37
C LYS A 563 -30.92 -12.07 -36.94
N LEU A 564 -30.35 -13.18 -36.44
CA LEU A 564 -29.80 -13.29 -35.10
C LEU A 564 -28.50 -12.46 -34.94
N GLU A 565 -27.69 -12.45 -35.99
CA GLU A 565 -26.51 -11.61 -36.08
C GLU A 565 -26.84 -10.11 -36.00
N ASN A 566 -27.85 -9.66 -36.77
CA ASN A 566 -28.33 -8.29 -36.71
C ASN A 566 -28.86 -7.94 -35.30
N ALA A 567 -29.64 -8.84 -34.69
CA ALA A 567 -30.15 -8.64 -33.34
C ALA A 567 -29.02 -8.51 -32.31
N LEU A 568 -27.94 -9.29 -32.44
CA LEU A 568 -26.79 -9.18 -31.55
C LEU A 568 -26.02 -7.86 -31.81
N ASN A 569 -25.85 -7.47 -33.07
CA ASN A 569 -25.18 -6.18 -33.41
C ASN A 569 -25.97 -4.96 -32.93
N GLU A 570 -27.30 -5.03 -32.85
CA GLU A 570 -28.14 -3.95 -32.34
C GLU A 570 -27.95 -3.73 -30.83
N VAL A 571 -27.81 -4.81 -30.03
CA VAL A 571 -27.75 -4.73 -28.57
C VAL A 571 -26.34 -4.78 -27.99
N ARG A 572 -25.31 -5.18 -28.76
CA ARG A 572 -23.98 -5.47 -28.24
C ARG A 572 -23.32 -4.25 -27.57
N ASP A 573 -23.64 -3.04 -28.04
CA ASP A 573 -23.06 -1.78 -27.55
C ASP A 573 -23.95 -1.11 -26.47
N GLU A 574 -25.10 -1.72 -26.12
CA GLU A 574 -25.99 -1.26 -25.05
C GLU A 574 -25.46 -1.67 -23.66
N ASP A 575 -25.90 -0.98 -22.61
CA ASP A 575 -25.54 -1.26 -21.21
C ASP A 575 -26.43 -2.33 -20.55
N ASP A 576 -27.25 -3.04 -21.35
CA ASP A 576 -28.11 -4.11 -20.86
C ASP A 576 -27.48 -5.49 -21.03
N TYR A 577 -26.82 -5.96 -19.96
CA TYR A 577 -26.23 -7.30 -19.89
C TYR A 577 -27.20 -8.41 -20.29
N SER A 578 -28.47 -8.33 -19.84
CA SER A 578 -29.46 -9.39 -20.10
C SER A 578 -29.85 -9.45 -21.57
N ALA A 579 -30.00 -8.32 -22.24
CA ALA A 579 -30.27 -8.22 -23.66
C ALA A 579 -29.11 -8.78 -24.50
N ILE A 580 -27.88 -8.39 -24.17
CA ILE A 580 -26.67 -8.88 -24.86
C ILE A 580 -26.55 -10.39 -24.69
N ARG A 581 -26.70 -10.91 -23.47
CA ARG A 581 -26.60 -12.36 -23.17
C ARG A 581 -27.64 -13.17 -23.91
N THR A 582 -28.90 -12.71 -23.91
CA THR A 582 -29.97 -13.35 -24.63
C THR A 582 -29.69 -13.43 -26.14
N ALA A 583 -29.15 -12.38 -26.72
CA ALA A 583 -28.83 -12.35 -28.16
C ALA A 583 -27.61 -13.26 -28.48
N ILE A 584 -26.62 -13.33 -27.61
CA ILE A 584 -25.47 -14.26 -27.68
C ILE A 584 -25.98 -15.71 -27.71
N ASP A 585 -26.81 -16.09 -26.75
CA ASP A 585 -27.33 -17.45 -26.63
C ASP A 585 -28.19 -17.84 -27.85
N ALA A 586 -28.99 -16.90 -28.33
CA ALA A 586 -29.80 -17.10 -29.54
C ALA A 586 -28.93 -17.32 -30.80
N LEU A 587 -27.87 -16.54 -30.97
CA LEU A 587 -26.94 -16.68 -32.08
C LEU A 587 -26.14 -17.98 -32.00
N ASN A 588 -25.66 -18.35 -30.82
CA ASN A 588 -24.96 -19.61 -30.59
C ASN A 588 -25.85 -20.81 -30.96
N GLN A 589 -27.11 -20.82 -30.52
CA GLN A 589 -28.08 -21.87 -30.91
C GLN A 589 -28.35 -21.84 -32.42
N GLY A 590 -28.43 -20.64 -33.01
CA GLY A 590 -28.68 -20.50 -34.45
C GLY A 590 -27.52 -20.99 -35.33
N THR A 591 -26.28 -20.95 -34.79
CA THR A 591 -25.06 -21.32 -35.52
C THR A 591 -24.57 -22.74 -35.23
N MET A 592 -25.22 -23.52 -34.35
CA MET A 592 -24.78 -24.88 -33.99
C MET A 592 -24.58 -25.75 -35.23
N ARG A 593 -25.52 -25.71 -36.19
CA ARG A 593 -25.41 -26.52 -37.44
C ARG A 593 -24.22 -26.10 -38.30
N LEU A 594 -23.89 -24.82 -38.33
CA LEU A 594 -22.69 -24.32 -39.02
C LEU A 594 -21.42 -24.85 -38.33
N ALA A 595 -21.38 -24.82 -37.01
CA ALA A 595 -20.24 -25.31 -36.22
C ALA A 595 -20.02 -26.82 -36.43
N GLU A 596 -21.08 -27.63 -36.44
CA GLU A 596 -21.02 -29.06 -36.76
C GLU A 596 -20.43 -29.31 -38.16
N LEU A 597 -20.93 -28.61 -39.18
CA LEU A 597 -20.44 -28.74 -40.54
C LEU A 597 -18.98 -28.28 -40.72
N MET A 598 -18.56 -27.27 -39.97
CA MET A 598 -17.17 -26.83 -39.97
C MET A 598 -16.26 -27.88 -39.31
N MET A 599 -16.69 -28.49 -38.23
CA MET A 599 -15.97 -29.55 -37.53
C MET A 599 -15.83 -30.79 -38.40
N ASP A 600 -16.94 -31.25 -39.06
CA ASP A 600 -16.93 -32.36 -40.01
C ASP A 600 -15.97 -32.09 -41.19
N SER A 601 -15.97 -30.87 -41.71
CA SER A 601 -15.08 -30.46 -42.80
C SER A 601 -13.61 -30.46 -42.36
N ALA A 602 -13.30 -30.00 -41.14
CA ALA A 602 -11.96 -30.02 -40.59
C ALA A 602 -11.46 -31.45 -40.36
N VAL A 603 -12.27 -32.31 -39.76
CA VAL A 603 -11.98 -33.75 -39.58
C VAL A 603 -11.77 -34.47 -40.91
N SER A 604 -12.66 -34.22 -41.88
CA SER A 604 -12.55 -34.80 -43.22
C SER A 604 -11.27 -34.33 -43.94
N THR A 605 -10.84 -33.08 -43.75
CA THR A 605 -9.59 -32.55 -44.33
C THR A 605 -8.36 -33.14 -43.65
N ALA A 606 -8.39 -33.28 -42.33
CA ALA A 606 -7.29 -33.86 -41.56
C ALA A 606 -7.10 -35.36 -41.83
N LEU A 607 -8.15 -36.06 -42.18
CA LEU A 607 -8.13 -37.51 -42.50
C LEU A 607 -7.87 -37.80 -44.00
N LYS A 608 -7.98 -36.81 -44.87
CA LYS A 608 -7.70 -36.97 -46.30
C LYS A 608 -6.22 -37.32 -46.53
N GLY A 609 -5.95 -38.57 -46.90
CA GLY A 609 -4.63 -39.08 -47.25
C GLY A 609 -3.92 -39.84 -46.13
N LYS A 610 -4.58 -40.11 -45.00
CA LYS A 610 -4.07 -41.00 -43.93
C LYS A 610 -4.82 -42.34 -43.96
N THR A 611 -4.09 -43.47 -43.97
CA THR A 611 -4.65 -44.80 -43.69
C THR A 611 -4.97 -44.93 -42.19
N MET A 612 -5.90 -45.84 -41.82
CA MET A 612 -6.39 -45.98 -40.44
C MET A 612 -5.29 -46.24 -39.40
N ASP A 613 -4.13 -46.78 -39.80
CA ASP A 613 -2.99 -47.04 -38.95
C ASP A 613 -2.08 -45.82 -38.70
N GLN A 614 -2.35 -44.66 -39.33
CA GLN A 614 -1.58 -43.43 -39.19
C GLN A 614 -2.34 -42.29 -38.45
N ALA A 615 -3.55 -42.60 -38.01
CA ALA A 615 -4.31 -41.68 -37.17
C ALA A 615 -3.95 -41.94 -35.70
N ASP A 616 -2.82 -41.42 -35.28
CA ASP A 616 -2.47 -41.34 -33.85
C ASP A 616 -3.46 -40.36 -33.21
N VAL A 617 -4.46 -40.88 -32.53
CA VAL A 617 -5.38 -40.10 -31.70
C VAL A 617 -4.62 -39.84 -30.40
N GLY A 618 -3.73 -38.86 -30.41
CA GLY A 618 -3.11 -38.36 -29.18
C GLY A 618 -4.23 -38.04 -28.19
N GLU A 619 -4.16 -38.65 -27.01
CA GLU A 619 -5.02 -38.33 -25.88
C GLU A 619 -4.96 -36.81 -25.69
N GLY A 620 -6.11 -36.15 -25.93
CA GLY A 620 -6.21 -34.71 -25.70
C GLY A 620 -5.99 -34.41 -24.22
N PRO A 621 -5.36 -33.28 -23.89
CA PRO A 621 -5.23 -32.87 -22.50
C PRO A 621 -6.61 -32.72 -21.88
N ASP A 622 -6.77 -33.21 -20.66
CA ASP A 622 -7.95 -33.19 -19.82
C ASP A 622 -8.82 -31.93 -20.02
N ALA A 623 -10.11 -32.14 -20.19
CA ALA A 623 -11.08 -31.07 -20.21
C ALA A 623 -10.99 -30.28 -18.89
N PRO A 624 -11.09 -28.95 -18.91
CA PRO A 624 -11.07 -28.17 -17.66
C PRO A 624 -12.24 -28.62 -16.78
N HIS A 625 -11.93 -29.00 -15.56
CA HIS A 625 -12.94 -29.25 -14.54
C HIS A 625 -13.83 -28.01 -14.39
N PRO A 626 -15.17 -28.20 -14.29
CA PRO A 626 -16.07 -27.09 -14.05
C PRO A 626 -15.66 -26.42 -12.70
N VAL A 627 -15.51 -25.11 -12.74
CA VAL A 627 -15.29 -24.28 -11.56
C VAL A 627 -16.36 -24.65 -10.53
N ALA A 628 -15.93 -25.12 -9.37
CA ALA A 628 -16.80 -25.40 -8.25
C ALA A 628 -17.52 -24.09 -7.87
N LYS A 629 -18.85 -24.12 -7.95
CA LYS A 629 -19.70 -23.09 -7.36
C LYS A 629 -19.42 -23.12 -5.86
N ALA A 630 -18.81 -22.06 -5.32
CA ALA A 630 -18.82 -21.81 -3.90
C ALA A 630 -20.27 -21.51 -3.51
N GLU A 631 -20.91 -22.43 -2.83
CA GLU A 631 -22.17 -22.18 -2.13
C GLU A 631 -21.81 -21.31 -0.91
N PHE A 632 -22.37 -20.12 -0.91
CA PHE A 632 -22.41 -19.28 0.29
C PHE A 632 -23.59 -19.74 1.13
N GLU A 633 -23.34 -20.31 2.29
CA GLU A 633 -24.21 -20.24 3.47
C GLU A 633 -23.73 -19.15 4.44
#